data_c9ff52c6fd2cac7d95fdd46a9a1b0b51
#
_entry.id   c9ff52c6fd2cac7d95fdd46a9a1b0b51
#
_cell.length_a   1.000
_cell.length_b   1.000
_cell.length_c   1.000
_cell.angle_alpha   90.00
_cell.angle_beta   90.00
_cell.angle_gamma   90.00
#
_symmetry.space_group_name_H-M   'P 1'
#
loop_
_entity.id
_entity.type
_entity.pdbx_description
1 polymer ?
#
loop_
_entity_poly.entity_id
_entity_poly.type
_entity_poly.pdbx_seq_one_letter_code
_entity_poly.pdbx_strand_id
1 'polypeptide(L)'
;NAVAGELLVPQKALSIILQNINLTAPYSKDDIAAIAKHFSVSREVIIRRLLETERISEIEYQTYSEELRKELEKNREEQRNARKNGNYSGIPKNMSREAFDRTSPAVCRNLYQGYSEDIYSKLDIAHHLNIDQKHIDKFLSEVAKWIR
;
A
#
# COMPACT_ATOMS: atom_id res chain seq x y z
N ASN A 1 13.11 -10.02 10.35
CA ASN A 1 11.94 -10.24 9.46
C ASN A 1 11.15 -11.52 9.76
N ALA A 2 11.76 -12.60 10.32
CA ALA A 2 11.06 -13.84 10.67
C ALA A 2 9.93 -13.61 11.70
N VAL A 3 10.15 -12.74 12.69
CA VAL A 3 9.14 -12.39 13.71
C VAL A 3 7.91 -11.72 13.07
N ALA A 4 8.12 -10.79 12.15
CA ALA A 4 7.02 -10.14 11.45
C ALA A 4 6.24 -11.14 10.57
N GLY A 5 6.95 -12.06 9.91
CA GLY A 5 6.35 -13.15 9.15
C GLY A 5 5.48 -14.06 10.03
N GLU A 6 5.94 -14.43 11.22
CA GLU A 6 5.19 -15.26 12.16
C GLU A 6 3.95 -14.54 12.73
N LEU A 7 4.02 -13.22 12.93
CA LEU A 7 2.86 -12.43 13.37
C LEU A 7 1.78 -12.32 12.28
N LEU A 8 2.19 -12.12 11.03
CA LEU A 8 1.26 -11.94 9.92
C LEU A 8 0.69 -13.27 9.40
N VAL A 9 1.53 -14.31 9.35
CA VAL A 9 1.20 -15.64 8.83
C VAL A 9 1.78 -16.68 9.77
N PRO A 10 1.11 -16.98 10.90
CA PRO A 10 1.57 -17.96 11.86
C PRO A 10 1.74 -19.35 11.22
N GLN A 11 2.84 -20.02 11.49
CA GLN A 11 3.16 -21.33 10.89
C GLN A 11 2.05 -22.37 11.10
N LYS A 12 1.47 -22.41 12.30
CA LYS A 12 0.36 -23.31 12.60
C LYS A 12 -0.88 -23.02 11.74
N ALA A 13 -1.25 -21.74 11.60
CA ALA A 13 -2.39 -21.32 10.79
C ALA A 13 -2.17 -21.64 9.30
N LEU A 14 -0.96 -21.36 8.78
CA LEU A 14 -0.60 -21.71 7.42
C LEU A 14 -0.70 -23.23 7.17
N SER A 15 -0.18 -24.05 8.09
CA SER A 15 -0.25 -25.52 7.98
C SER A 15 -1.70 -26.03 7.97
N ILE A 16 -2.57 -25.50 8.80
CA ILE A 16 -4.01 -25.86 8.83
C ILE A 16 -4.67 -25.53 7.50
N ILE A 17 -4.40 -24.36 6.93
CA ILE A 17 -4.98 -23.95 5.65
C ILE A 17 -4.51 -24.87 4.54
N LEU A 18 -3.19 -25.12 4.43
CA LEU A 18 -2.64 -26.02 3.41
C LEU A 18 -3.22 -27.43 3.50
N GLN A 19 -3.46 -27.95 4.70
CA GLN A 19 -4.12 -29.24 4.92
C GLN A 19 -5.59 -29.24 4.53
N ASN A 20 -6.33 -28.21 4.92
CA ASN A 20 -7.78 -28.13 4.66
C ASN A 20 -8.12 -28.08 3.16
N ILE A 21 -7.24 -27.48 2.35
CA ILE A 21 -7.41 -27.38 0.89
C ILE A 21 -6.58 -28.42 0.14
N ASN A 22 -5.96 -29.38 0.84
CA ASN A 22 -5.12 -30.46 0.28
C ASN A 22 -4.03 -29.94 -0.69
N LEU A 23 -3.47 -28.76 -0.39
CA LEU A 23 -2.42 -28.17 -1.21
C LEU A 23 -1.05 -28.71 -0.84
N THR A 24 -0.36 -29.20 -1.86
CA THR A 24 1.04 -29.63 -1.80
C THR A 24 1.85 -28.92 -2.87
N ALA A 25 3.15 -28.77 -2.65
CA ALA A 25 4.04 -28.21 -3.67
C ALA A 25 4.03 -29.08 -4.96
N PRO A 26 4.15 -28.49 -6.16
CA PRO A 26 4.29 -27.06 -6.42
C PRO A 26 2.95 -26.30 -6.34
N TYR A 27 2.98 -25.13 -5.69
CA TYR A 27 1.79 -24.28 -5.55
C TYR A 27 1.52 -23.48 -6.83
N SER A 28 0.26 -23.43 -7.27
CA SER A 28 -0.12 -22.55 -8.39
C SER A 28 -0.15 -21.08 -7.96
N LYS A 29 -0.17 -20.16 -8.94
CA LYS A 29 -0.33 -18.72 -8.66
C LYS A 29 -1.65 -18.40 -7.95
N ASP A 30 -2.69 -19.14 -8.31
CA ASP A 30 -4.02 -18.97 -7.74
C ASP A 30 -4.07 -19.47 -6.28
N ASP A 31 -3.37 -20.56 -5.98
CA ASP A 31 -3.21 -21.05 -4.61
C ASP A 31 -2.52 -20.03 -3.72
N ILE A 32 -1.38 -19.49 -4.19
CA ILE A 32 -0.63 -18.45 -3.47
C ILE A 32 -1.50 -17.19 -3.29
N ALA A 33 -2.29 -16.80 -4.31
CA ALA A 33 -3.18 -15.66 -4.23
C ALA A 33 -4.34 -15.90 -3.24
N ALA A 34 -4.92 -17.10 -3.21
CA ALA A 34 -5.97 -17.47 -2.27
C ALA A 34 -5.47 -17.45 -0.81
N ILE A 35 -4.29 -18.00 -0.56
CA ILE A 35 -3.66 -17.98 0.77
C ILE A 35 -3.34 -16.54 1.18
N ALA A 36 -2.78 -15.74 0.27
CA ALA A 36 -2.46 -14.33 0.51
C ALA A 36 -3.70 -13.52 0.88
N LYS A 37 -4.81 -13.74 0.16
CA LYS A 37 -6.10 -13.12 0.46
C LYS A 37 -6.64 -13.52 1.84
N HIS A 38 -6.52 -14.80 2.20
CA HIS A 38 -6.97 -15.31 3.50
C HIS A 38 -6.27 -14.61 4.66
N PHE A 39 -4.94 -14.42 4.58
CA PHE A 39 -4.15 -13.72 5.60
C PHE A 39 -4.13 -12.20 5.43
N SER A 40 -4.75 -11.66 4.37
CA SER A 40 -4.71 -10.22 4.02
C SER A 40 -3.28 -9.68 3.88
N VAL A 41 -2.38 -10.48 3.28
CA VAL A 41 -0.98 -10.14 3.03
C VAL A 41 -0.66 -10.20 1.53
N SER A 42 0.52 -9.72 1.14
CA SER A 42 0.98 -9.86 -0.25
C SER A 42 1.38 -11.30 -0.59
N ARG A 43 1.30 -11.65 -1.87
CA ARG A 43 1.77 -12.95 -2.36
C ARG A 43 3.25 -13.20 -2.04
N GLU A 44 4.07 -12.15 -2.05
CA GLU A 44 5.49 -12.23 -1.69
C GLU A 44 5.69 -12.69 -0.24
N VAL A 45 4.86 -12.19 0.70
CA VAL A 45 4.91 -12.63 2.11
C VAL A 45 4.59 -14.13 2.21
N ILE A 46 3.61 -14.63 1.47
CA ILE A 46 3.27 -16.06 1.47
C ILE A 46 4.42 -16.90 0.92
N ILE A 47 4.99 -16.53 -0.25
CA ILE A 47 6.12 -17.27 -0.85
C ILE A 47 7.30 -17.32 0.12
N ARG A 48 7.61 -16.21 0.79
CA ARG A 48 8.68 -16.16 1.81
C ARG A 48 8.36 -17.05 3.01
N ARG A 49 7.11 -17.07 3.48
CA ARG A 49 6.70 -17.95 4.59
C ARG A 49 6.76 -19.44 4.21
N LEU A 50 6.39 -19.78 2.98
CA LEU A 50 6.53 -21.15 2.47
C LEU A 50 7.99 -21.60 2.45
N LEU A 51 8.93 -20.73 2.07
CA LEU A 51 10.36 -20.98 2.16
C LEU A 51 10.82 -21.13 3.62
N GLU A 52 10.50 -20.17 4.49
CA GLU A 52 10.89 -20.18 5.90
C GLU A 52 10.35 -21.42 6.67
N THR A 53 9.22 -21.96 6.23
CA THR A 53 8.62 -23.18 6.80
C THR A 53 8.99 -24.45 6.05
N GLU A 54 10.01 -24.40 5.18
CA GLU A 54 10.52 -25.51 4.39
C GLU A 54 9.48 -26.24 3.53
N ARG A 55 8.45 -25.49 3.10
CA ARG A 55 7.39 -26.00 2.22
C ARG A 55 7.73 -25.89 0.75
N ILE A 56 8.66 -25.00 0.41
CA ILE A 56 9.26 -24.86 -0.93
C ILE A 56 10.77 -24.75 -0.79
N SER A 57 11.47 -25.13 -1.84
CA SER A 57 12.92 -24.97 -1.94
C SER A 57 13.32 -23.54 -2.32
N GLU A 58 14.60 -23.19 -2.12
CA GLU A 58 15.14 -21.90 -2.56
C GLU A 58 14.99 -21.68 -4.07
N ILE A 59 15.12 -22.73 -4.87
CA ILE A 59 14.95 -22.67 -6.32
C ILE A 59 13.51 -22.31 -6.69
N GLU A 60 12.53 -22.93 -6.04
CA GLU A 60 11.12 -22.64 -6.24
C GLU A 60 10.79 -21.22 -5.79
N TYR A 61 11.33 -20.77 -4.64
CA TYR A 61 11.18 -19.40 -4.17
C TYR A 61 11.68 -18.38 -5.20
N GLN A 62 12.85 -18.58 -5.76
CA GLN A 62 13.40 -17.71 -6.80
C GLN A 62 12.50 -17.69 -8.04
N THR A 63 12.01 -18.84 -8.47
CA THR A 63 11.09 -18.95 -9.61
C THR A 63 9.81 -18.17 -9.38
N TYR A 64 9.15 -18.37 -8.24
CA TYR A 64 7.93 -17.63 -7.88
C TYR A 64 8.17 -16.12 -7.76
N SER A 65 9.30 -15.72 -7.17
CA SER A 65 9.66 -14.31 -7.00
C SER A 65 9.92 -13.61 -8.32
N GLU A 66 10.60 -14.28 -9.27
CA GLU A 66 10.79 -13.74 -10.62
C GLU A 66 9.49 -13.61 -11.42
N GLU A 67 8.62 -14.62 -11.33
CA GLU A 67 7.32 -14.57 -11.99
C GLU A 67 6.46 -13.43 -11.43
N LEU A 68 6.44 -13.26 -10.11
CA LEU A 68 5.72 -12.18 -9.46
C LEU A 68 6.28 -10.81 -9.88
N ARG A 69 7.60 -10.66 -9.97
CA ARG A 69 8.24 -9.44 -10.43
C ARG A 69 7.86 -9.11 -11.88
N LYS A 70 7.92 -10.08 -12.78
CA LYS A 70 7.53 -9.90 -14.19
C LYS A 70 6.07 -9.47 -14.32
N GLU A 71 5.17 -10.07 -13.53
CA GLU A 71 3.75 -9.69 -13.51
C GLU A 71 3.56 -8.24 -13.02
N LEU A 72 4.27 -7.84 -11.97
CA LEU A 72 4.22 -6.48 -11.43
C LEU A 72 4.77 -5.45 -12.43
N GLU A 73 5.85 -5.76 -13.12
CA GLU A 73 6.43 -4.90 -14.15
C GLU A 73 5.44 -4.72 -15.31
N LYS A 74 4.85 -5.81 -15.81
CA LYS A 74 3.82 -5.77 -16.86
C LYS A 74 2.64 -4.89 -16.44
N ASN A 75 2.10 -5.10 -15.24
CA ASN A 75 0.98 -4.30 -14.73
C ASN A 75 1.34 -2.81 -14.61
N ARG A 76 2.57 -2.48 -14.21
CA ARG A 76 3.07 -1.09 -14.16
C ARG A 76 3.17 -0.47 -15.54
N GLU A 77 3.64 -1.21 -16.54
CA GLU A 77 3.71 -0.74 -17.91
C GLU A 77 2.32 -0.52 -18.52
N GLU A 78 1.40 -1.45 -18.29
CA GLU A 78 0.00 -1.31 -18.72
C GLU A 78 -0.65 -0.06 -18.09
N GLN A 79 -0.45 0.17 -16.80
CA GLN A 79 -0.93 1.36 -16.12
C GLN A 79 -0.28 2.66 -16.65
N ARG A 80 1.02 2.63 -16.96
CA ARG A 80 1.71 3.78 -17.59
C ARG A 80 1.12 4.08 -18.98
N ASN A 81 0.88 3.05 -19.77
CA ASN A 81 0.32 3.19 -21.11
C ASN A 81 -1.14 3.65 -21.07
N ALA A 82 -1.95 3.11 -20.15
CA ALA A 82 -3.32 3.59 -19.90
C ALA A 82 -3.36 5.07 -19.50
N ARG A 83 -2.41 5.52 -18.69
CA ARG A 83 -2.28 6.95 -18.33
C ARG A 83 -1.91 7.83 -19.52
N LYS A 84 -0.96 7.38 -20.37
CA LYS A 84 -0.55 8.13 -21.55
C LYS A 84 -1.69 8.26 -22.59
N ASN A 85 -2.51 7.22 -22.69
CA ASN A 85 -3.62 7.15 -23.66
C ASN A 85 -4.93 7.77 -23.14
N GLY A 86 -4.92 8.42 -21.97
CA GLY A 86 -6.12 9.02 -21.36
C GLY A 86 -7.16 8.01 -20.84
N ASN A 87 -6.92 6.71 -20.94
CA ASN A 87 -7.82 5.63 -20.52
C ASN A 87 -7.63 5.20 -19.07
N TYR A 88 -6.99 6.04 -18.26
CA TYR A 88 -6.78 5.72 -16.85
C TYR A 88 -8.04 6.01 -16.04
N SER A 89 -8.75 4.97 -15.65
CA SER A 89 -9.94 5.01 -14.78
C SER A 89 -9.61 5.00 -13.29
N GLY A 90 -8.35 5.28 -12.91
CA GLY A 90 -7.97 5.39 -11.50
C GLY A 90 -8.65 6.56 -10.82
N ILE A 91 -9.04 6.37 -9.57
CA ILE A 91 -9.58 7.45 -8.73
C ILE A 91 -8.53 8.57 -8.70
N PRO A 92 -8.85 9.80 -9.16
CA PRO A 92 -7.91 10.90 -9.13
C PRO A 92 -7.50 11.15 -7.68
N LYS A 93 -6.19 11.11 -7.41
CA LYS A 93 -5.67 11.38 -6.07
C LYS A 93 -6.07 12.79 -5.64
N ASN A 94 -6.88 12.88 -4.60
CA ASN A 94 -7.19 14.15 -3.96
C ASN A 94 -6.07 14.49 -2.97
N MET A 95 -5.00 15.13 -3.47
CA MET A 95 -3.80 15.45 -2.67
C MET A 95 -4.12 16.27 -1.42
N SER A 96 -5.13 17.15 -1.48
CA SER A 96 -5.58 17.93 -0.33
C SER A 96 -6.19 17.03 0.74
N ARG A 97 -7.03 16.09 0.36
CA ARG A 97 -7.66 15.14 1.28
C ARG A 97 -6.63 14.16 1.85
N GLU A 98 -5.73 13.64 1.00
CA GLU A 98 -4.66 12.76 1.44
C GLU A 98 -3.72 13.46 2.44
N ALA A 99 -3.39 14.75 2.22
CA ALA A 99 -2.61 15.54 3.16
C ALA A 99 -3.35 15.73 4.48
N PHE A 100 -4.66 16.02 4.44
CA PHE A 100 -5.49 16.15 5.64
C PHE A 100 -5.54 14.84 6.44
N ASP A 101 -5.78 13.71 5.80
CA ASP A 101 -5.95 12.41 6.45
C ASP A 101 -4.63 11.88 7.07
N ARG A 102 -3.46 12.23 6.50
CA ARG A 102 -2.14 11.83 7.05
C ARG A 102 -1.57 12.80 8.07
N THR A 103 -2.12 14.01 8.19
CA THR A 103 -1.62 15.04 9.11
C THR A 103 -2.40 14.97 10.42
N SER A 104 -1.70 15.06 11.56
CA SER A 104 -2.40 15.02 12.84
C SER A 104 -3.35 16.20 13.00
N PRO A 105 -4.48 16.02 13.70
CA PRO A 105 -5.47 17.08 13.93
C PRO A 105 -4.88 18.36 14.54
N ALA A 106 -3.92 18.21 15.47
CA ALA A 106 -3.25 19.35 16.10
C ALA A 106 -2.44 20.17 15.10
N VAL A 107 -1.69 19.49 14.21
CA VAL A 107 -0.90 20.16 13.15
C VAL A 107 -1.82 20.85 12.14
N CYS A 108 -2.91 20.20 11.72
CA CYS A 108 -3.89 20.82 10.83
C CYS A 108 -4.45 22.13 11.42
N ARG A 109 -4.80 22.11 12.71
CA ARG A 109 -5.31 23.30 13.41
C ARG A 109 -4.27 24.41 13.49
N ASN A 110 -3.02 24.08 13.86
CA ASN A 110 -1.95 25.05 13.95
C ASN A 110 -1.60 25.68 12.59
N LEU A 111 -1.56 24.90 11.51
CA LEU A 111 -1.33 25.41 10.16
C LEU A 111 -2.46 26.33 9.71
N TYR A 112 -3.70 25.97 9.99
CA TYR A 112 -4.86 26.79 9.65
C TYR A 112 -4.87 28.11 10.45
N GLN A 113 -4.59 28.06 11.75
CA GLN A 113 -4.52 29.24 12.61
C GLN A 113 -3.39 30.16 12.18
N GLY A 114 -2.18 29.62 11.98
CA GLY A 114 -1.03 30.41 11.53
C GLY A 114 -1.24 31.04 10.15
N TYR A 115 -2.01 30.38 9.25
CA TYR A 115 -2.43 30.98 7.99
C TYR A 115 -3.42 32.15 8.21
N SER A 116 -4.39 31.96 9.11
CA SER A 116 -5.41 33.00 9.44
C SER A 116 -4.82 34.23 10.12
N GLU A 117 -3.69 34.07 10.80
CA GLU A 117 -2.94 35.11 11.50
C GLU A 117 -1.78 35.69 10.64
N ASP A 118 -1.71 35.36 9.34
CA ASP A 118 -0.67 35.77 8.41
C ASP A 118 0.76 35.38 8.84
N ILE A 119 0.90 34.35 9.72
CA ILE A 119 2.20 33.81 10.17
C ILE A 119 2.77 32.88 9.10
N TYR A 120 1.92 32.06 8.47
CA TYR A 120 2.31 31.12 7.43
C TYR A 120 1.72 31.53 6.08
N SER A 121 2.55 31.54 5.06
CA SER A 121 2.10 31.64 3.68
C SER A 121 1.59 30.29 3.16
N LYS A 122 0.87 30.29 2.03
CA LYS A 122 0.48 29.05 1.34
C LYS A 122 1.69 28.21 0.93
N LEU A 123 2.82 28.86 0.64
CA LEU A 123 4.06 28.19 0.26
C LEU A 123 4.67 27.45 1.45
N ASP A 124 4.67 28.06 2.64
CA ASP A 124 5.16 27.42 3.85
C ASP A 124 4.35 26.18 4.20
N ILE A 125 3.02 26.28 4.10
CA ILE A 125 2.12 25.15 4.33
C ILE A 125 2.35 24.05 3.28
N ALA A 126 2.52 24.40 2.02
CA ALA A 126 2.81 23.46 0.95
C ALA A 126 4.11 22.69 1.23
N HIS A 127 5.12 23.38 1.71
CA HIS A 127 6.41 22.79 2.10
C HIS A 127 6.27 21.85 3.29
N HIS A 128 5.57 22.25 4.35
CA HIS A 128 5.31 21.41 5.52
C HIS A 128 4.53 20.13 5.19
N LEU A 129 3.55 20.25 4.31
CA LEU A 129 2.71 19.12 3.91
C LEU A 129 3.30 18.26 2.79
N ASN A 130 4.40 18.72 2.17
CA ASN A 130 5.00 18.11 0.98
C ASN A 130 3.97 17.87 -0.13
N ILE A 131 3.18 18.91 -0.45
CA ILE A 131 2.22 18.92 -1.56
C ILE A 131 2.38 20.21 -2.38
N ASP A 132 1.88 20.17 -3.62
CA ASP A 132 1.91 21.32 -4.50
C ASP A 132 1.00 22.46 -3.96
N GLN A 133 1.45 23.71 -4.05
CA GLN A 133 0.74 24.90 -3.58
C GLN A 133 -0.69 25.03 -4.12
N LYS A 134 -0.94 24.56 -5.32
CA LYS A 134 -2.31 24.55 -5.92
C LYS A 134 -3.34 23.75 -5.13
N HIS A 135 -2.90 22.87 -4.22
CA HIS A 135 -3.77 22.04 -3.39
C HIS A 135 -4.07 22.64 -2.01
N ILE A 136 -3.39 23.74 -1.65
CA ILE A 136 -3.49 24.32 -0.30
C ILE A 136 -4.84 24.94 -0.01
N ASP A 137 -5.44 25.65 -0.95
CA ASP A 137 -6.77 26.27 -0.74
C ASP A 137 -7.82 25.21 -0.40
N LYS A 138 -7.77 24.08 -1.08
CA LYS A 138 -8.65 22.96 -0.81
C LYS A 138 -8.35 22.30 0.54
N PHE A 139 -7.07 22.15 0.90
CA PHE A 139 -6.66 21.65 2.21
C PHE A 139 -7.19 22.54 3.33
N LEU A 140 -6.97 23.86 3.26
CA LEU A 140 -7.44 24.83 4.26
C LEU A 140 -8.97 24.83 4.36
N SER A 141 -9.67 24.66 3.25
CA SER A 141 -11.13 24.52 3.24
C SER A 141 -11.62 23.26 3.96
N GLU A 142 -10.91 22.12 3.81
CA GLU A 142 -11.23 20.89 4.54
C GLU A 142 -10.98 21.05 6.05
N VAL A 143 -9.85 21.66 6.43
CA VAL A 143 -9.52 21.95 7.84
C VAL A 143 -10.58 22.89 8.45
N ALA A 144 -10.97 23.96 7.75
CA ALA A 144 -11.98 24.91 8.22
C ALA A 144 -13.34 24.25 8.50
N LYS A 145 -13.75 23.29 7.66
CA LYS A 145 -14.99 22.52 7.88
C LYS A 145 -14.91 21.62 9.11
N TRP A 146 -13.73 21.08 9.38
CA TRP A 146 -13.51 20.15 10.49
C TRP A 146 -13.37 20.87 11.85
N ILE A 147 -12.87 22.12 11.88
CA ILE A 147 -12.71 22.92 13.11
C ILE A 147 -14.06 23.51 13.61
N ARG A 148 -15.04 23.66 12.73
CA ARG A 148 -16.39 24.14 13.09
C ARG A 148 -17.15 23.10 13.88
#